data_67ae63dbbb9f3a8e9681018c73978b95
#
_entry.id   67ae63dbbb9f3a8e9681018c73978b95
#
_cell.length_a   1.000
_cell.length_b   1.000
_cell.length_c   1.000
_cell.angle_alpha   90.00
_cell.angle_beta   90.00
_cell.angle_gamma   90.00
#
_symmetry.space_group_name_H-M   'P 1'
#
loop_
_entity.id
_entity.type
_entity.pdbx_description
1 polymer ?
#
loop_
_entity_poly.entity_id
_entity_poly.type
_entity_poly.pdbx_seq_one_letter_code
_entity_poly.pdbx_strand_id
1 'polypeptide(L)'
;MSATVERCDVCIVGAGIAGLNALFTTSQYLSPGQRVILLDRRQRVGGMWVDTYDYVRLHQPHSFFTAGNIGWTLGAQPSHLATKHEVLTHFDHCLDVLRRRVTLDEYYGWTMQSDAEADGVVHVQCQSDDGRTMVVEARRLIKAIASDVEPNDPLPLSSTSVHSVSPNYCDMRTGDIDASNAPVWVIGSGKTAMDTALALITRHPGREVNLLAGSGTYFAHRDRLFPTGGKRWWGGVTFNAFVDEVTQLFDGTNEDEVARRWRERCGVWVTPRAGNFLLGLLSTVERDAIAEGLNDIVMDHFVDAVDRDGKTELQLRTGAVREIDPDSWIVNCTGYLLKHSRPYEPYTSPSGRVLSLNARAATLHLTTYMGYFLPHLMFTDQLTEVPLYELDMIELRRKCNAAFPHTIMTLALHNLSLMTDALPTKVFRDCGLDIARWYPAPRQLLGMAQFLSTHHRRRPHLQRTLDTVAERFDVHCAPLARGSAPTQPVPAPAAGRADHG
;
A
#
# COMPACT_ATOMS: atom_id res chain seq x y z
N MET A 1 -27.03 -11.33 -25.40
CA MET A 1 -26.15 -10.55 -26.31
C MET A 1 -24.85 -11.31 -26.45
N SER A 2 -24.28 -11.46 -27.65
CA SER A 2 -22.95 -12.06 -27.80
C SER A 2 -21.91 -11.17 -27.17
N ALA A 3 -20.98 -11.75 -26.37
CA ALA A 3 -19.87 -11.00 -25.80
C ALA A 3 -18.99 -10.43 -26.94
N THR A 4 -18.59 -9.19 -26.81
CA THR A 4 -17.59 -8.59 -27.72
C THR A 4 -16.23 -9.24 -27.44
N VAL A 5 -15.50 -9.64 -28.51
CA VAL A 5 -14.15 -10.19 -28.38
C VAL A 5 -13.13 -9.14 -28.82
N GLU A 6 -12.21 -8.79 -27.93
CA GLU A 6 -11.09 -7.90 -28.18
C GLU A 6 -9.78 -8.67 -28.15
N ARG A 7 -8.79 -8.25 -28.95
CA ARG A 7 -7.47 -8.93 -29.01
C ARG A 7 -6.34 -7.96 -28.75
N CYS A 8 -5.37 -8.38 -27.94
CA CYS A 8 -4.19 -7.57 -27.66
C CYS A 8 -2.93 -8.43 -27.38
N ASP A 9 -1.77 -7.79 -27.38
CA ASP A 9 -0.53 -8.43 -26.97
C ASP A 9 -0.42 -8.49 -25.45
N VAL A 10 -0.87 -7.45 -24.75
CA VAL A 10 -0.86 -7.37 -23.28
C VAL A 10 -2.17 -6.79 -22.78
N CYS A 11 -2.82 -7.47 -21.86
CA CYS A 11 -3.94 -6.96 -21.10
C CYS A 11 -3.44 -6.58 -19.68
N ILE A 12 -3.70 -5.34 -19.24
CA ILE A 12 -3.39 -4.86 -17.89
C ILE A 12 -4.71 -4.55 -17.19
N VAL A 13 -4.97 -5.20 -16.06
CA VAL A 13 -6.16 -4.98 -15.24
C VAL A 13 -5.79 -4.20 -14.00
N GLY A 14 -6.33 -3.00 -13.87
CA GLY A 14 -6.05 -2.04 -12.81
C GLY A 14 -5.20 -0.86 -13.31
N ALA A 15 -5.76 0.34 -13.31
CA ALA A 15 -5.12 1.59 -13.73
C ALA A 15 -4.66 2.45 -12.54
N GLY A 16 -4.28 1.82 -11.42
CA GLY A 16 -3.58 2.45 -10.31
C GLY A 16 -2.09 2.55 -10.53
N ILE A 17 -1.34 2.98 -9.51
CA ILE A 17 0.13 3.15 -9.62
C ILE A 17 0.86 1.86 -9.99
N ALA A 18 0.38 0.69 -9.57
CA ALA A 18 0.97 -0.59 -9.95
C ALA A 18 0.76 -0.89 -11.43
N GLY A 19 -0.46 -0.68 -11.95
CA GLY A 19 -0.78 -0.86 -13.37
C GLY A 19 -0.07 0.15 -14.27
N LEU A 20 0.06 1.40 -13.84
CA LEU A 20 0.84 2.42 -14.57
C LEU A 20 2.34 2.04 -14.65
N ASN A 21 2.90 1.46 -13.59
CA ASN A 21 4.28 0.94 -13.63
C ASN A 21 4.39 -0.30 -14.53
N ALA A 22 3.41 -1.19 -14.51
CA ALA A 22 3.34 -2.32 -15.42
C ALA A 22 3.23 -1.86 -16.88
N LEU A 23 2.41 -0.86 -17.17
CA LEU A 23 2.28 -0.26 -18.50
C LEU A 23 3.59 0.43 -18.94
N PHE A 24 4.24 1.16 -18.03
CA PHE A 24 5.54 1.78 -18.29
C PHE A 24 6.59 0.72 -18.67
N THR A 25 6.70 -0.36 -17.90
CA THR A 25 7.63 -1.44 -18.20
C THR A 25 7.27 -2.14 -19.51
N THR A 26 5.99 -2.48 -19.71
CA THR A 26 5.48 -3.07 -20.95
C THR A 26 5.85 -2.24 -22.17
N SER A 27 5.74 -0.92 -22.07
CA SER A 27 6.06 0.00 -23.17
C SER A 27 7.53 -0.04 -23.63
N GLN A 28 8.42 -0.64 -22.86
CA GLN A 28 9.84 -0.78 -23.21
C GLN A 28 10.14 -2.03 -24.05
N TYR A 29 9.21 -2.97 -24.10
CA TYR A 29 9.38 -4.27 -24.76
C TYR A 29 8.51 -4.45 -26.00
N LEU A 30 7.46 -3.63 -26.14
CA LEU A 30 6.55 -3.73 -27.28
C LEU A 30 7.13 -3.04 -28.51
N SER A 31 6.94 -3.69 -29.67
CA SER A 31 7.24 -3.13 -30.99
C SER A 31 6.08 -2.25 -31.49
N PRO A 32 6.33 -1.33 -32.43
CA PRO A 32 5.28 -0.57 -33.08
C PRO A 32 4.18 -1.49 -33.64
N GLY A 33 2.92 -1.15 -33.39
CA GLY A 33 1.74 -1.93 -33.82
C GLY A 33 1.27 -2.98 -32.83
N GLN A 34 2.05 -3.30 -31.80
CA GLN A 34 1.56 -4.15 -30.71
C GLN A 34 0.63 -3.36 -29.77
N ARG A 35 -0.46 -4.03 -29.40
CA ARG A 35 -1.61 -3.42 -28.71
C ARG A 35 -1.62 -3.78 -27.22
N VAL A 36 -1.86 -2.77 -26.38
CA VAL A 36 -2.16 -2.95 -24.94
C VAL A 36 -3.60 -2.58 -24.67
N ILE A 37 -4.30 -3.39 -23.91
CA ILE A 37 -5.60 -3.06 -23.32
C ILE A 37 -5.38 -2.80 -21.83
N LEU A 38 -5.81 -1.61 -21.36
CA LEU A 38 -5.83 -1.23 -19.95
C LEU A 38 -7.27 -1.18 -19.46
N LEU A 39 -7.57 -1.98 -18.45
CA LEU A 39 -8.91 -2.08 -17.84
C LEU A 39 -8.87 -1.55 -16.40
N ASP A 40 -9.87 -0.78 -16.00
CA ASP A 40 -10.11 -0.44 -14.58
C ASP A 40 -11.61 -0.40 -14.28
N ARG A 41 -12.00 -0.85 -13.09
CA ARG A 41 -13.39 -0.78 -12.61
C ARG A 41 -13.86 0.66 -12.38
N ARG A 42 -12.93 1.58 -12.12
CA ARG A 42 -13.22 3.01 -11.96
C ARG A 42 -13.34 3.70 -13.31
N GLN A 43 -13.93 4.88 -13.29
CA GLN A 43 -14.19 5.67 -14.51
C GLN A 43 -12.97 6.46 -15.03
N ARG A 44 -11.81 6.30 -14.37
CA ARG A 44 -10.55 6.94 -14.74
C ARG A 44 -9.33 6.25 -14.16
N VAL A 45 -8.15 6.62 -14.66
CA VAL A 45 -6.86 6.28 -14.05
C VAL A 45 -6.76 6.86 -12.63
N GLY A 46 -6.13 6.11 -11.71
CA GLY A 46 -5.91 6.60 -10.34
C GLY A 46 -5.92 5.50 -9.28
N GLY A 47 -6.57 4.37 -9.55
CA GLY A 47 -6.72 3.30 -8.55
C GLY A 47 -7.36 3.82 -7.26
N MET A 48 -6.86 3.42 -6.10
CA MET A 48 -7.40 3.84 -4.79
C MET A 48 -7.44 5.37 -4.58
N TRP A 49 -6.59 6.13 -5.28
CA TRP A 49 -6.57 7.59 -5.15
C TRP A 49 -7.84 8.27 -5.64
N VAL A 50 -8.63 7.61 -6.49
CA VAL A 50 -9.95 8.12 -6.93
C VAL A 50 -10.92 8.15 -5.74
N ASP A 51 -10.92 7.10 -4.91
CA ASP A 51 -11.92 6.88 -3.86
C ASP A 51 -11.46 7.37 -2.47
N THR A 52 -10.19 7.68 -2.28
CA THR A 52 -9.68 8.12 -0.98
C THR A 52 -10.20 9.51 -0.59
N TYR A 53 -10.11 9.88 0.69
CA TYR A 53 -10.59 11.17 1.20
C TYR A 53 -9.84 12.36 0.60
N ASP A 54 -10.50 13.52 0.51
CA ASP A 54 -10.01 14.64 -0.31
C ASP A 54 -8.78 15.37 0.25
N TYR A 55 -8.58 15.35 1.55
CA TYR A 55 -7.42 15.99 2.20
C TYR A 55 -6.20 15.08 2.33
N VAL A 56 -6.23 13.86 1.76
CA VAL A 56 -5.07 12.97 1.76
C VAL A 56 -3.89 13.59 1.00
N ARG A 57 -2.70 13.34 1.52
CA ARG A 57 -1.44 13.70 0.87
C ARG A 57 -0.51 12.49 0.84
N LEU A 58 0.41 12.49 -0.10
CA LEU A 58 1.55 11.58 -0.02
C LEU A 58 2.27 11.82 1.32
N HIS A 59 2.74 10.75 1.93
CA HIS A 59 3.52 10.84 3.16
C HIS A 59 5.04 10.84 2.90
N GLN A 60 5.47 10.58 1.66
CA GLN A 60 6.84 10.76 1.16
C GLN A 60 6.89 11.86 0.10
N PRO A 61 8.07 12.37 -0.25
CA PRO A 61 8.25 13.31 -1.35
C PRO A 61 7.65 12.78 -2.67
N HIS A 62 6.94 13.63 -3.40
CA HIS A 62 6.15 13.25 -4.57
C HIS A 62 6.97 12.57 -5.67
N SER A 63 8.24 12.95 -5.84
CA SER A 63 9.12 12.44 -6.91
C SER A 63 9.30 10.93 -6.92
N PHE A 64 9.06 10.24 -5.80
CA PHE A 64 9.15 8.78 -5.67
C PHE A 64 7.81 8.06 -5.91
N PHE A 65 6.79 8.78 -6.33
CA PHE A 65 5.47 8.23 -6.60
C PHE A 65 5.07 8.51 -8.05
N THR A 66 5.60 7.70 -8.97
CA THR A 66 5.45 7.87 -10.41
C THR A 66 5.43 6.52 -11.14
N ALA A 67 5.09 6.54 -12.45
CA ALA A 67 5.26 5.39 -13.33
C ALA A 67 6.68 5.39 -13.93
N GLY A 68 7.45 4.35 -13.58
CA GLY A 68 8.84 4.23 -14.02
C GLY A 68 9.67 5.46 -13.65
N ASN A 69 10.19 6.16 -14.66
CA ASN A 69 10.97 7.38 -14.50
C ASN A 69 10.27 8.64 -15.08
N ILE A 70 8.96 8.60 -15.27
CA ILE A 70 8.21 9.76 -15.77
C ILE A 70 8.27 10.87 -14.71
N GLY A 71 8.79 12.03 -15.13
CA GLY A 71 8.94 13.18 -14.24
C GLY A 71 7.60 13.86 -13.90
N TRP A 72 7.50 14.38 -12.69
CA TRP A 72 6.41 15.25 -12.31
C TRP A 72 6.49 16.62 -12.99
N THR A 73 5.33 17.16 -13.34
CA THR A 73 5.21 18.51 -13.96
C THR A 73 4.79 19.58 -12.96
N LEU A 74 4.72 19.24 -11.68
CA LEU A 74 4.15 20.07 -10.63
C LEU A 74 4.92 21.36 -10.34
N GLY A 75 6.23 21.42 -10.63
CA GLY A 75 7.08 22.59 -10.32
C GLY A 75 7.29 22.89 -8.83
N ALA A 76 6.83 22.00 -7.93
CA ALA A 76 6.94 22.14 -6.49
C ALA A 76 8.34 21.78 -5.98
N GLN A 77 8.66 22.24 -4.75
CA GLN A 77 9.89 21.87 -4.06
C GLN A 77 10.01 20.34 -3.95
N PRO A 78 11.20 19.76 -4.03
CA PRO A 78 11.40 18.30 -3.95
C PRO A 78 10.74 17.64 -2.73
N SER A 79 10.68 18.33 -1.59
CA SER A 79 10.08 17.84 -0.33
C SER A 79 8.56 17.95 -0.28
N HIS A 80 7.91 18.51 -1.31
CA HIS A 80 6.47 18.68 -1.34
C HIS A 80 5.74 17.31 -1.28
N LEU A 81 4.73 17.26 -0.44
CA LEU A 81 3.84 16.12 -0.28
C LEU A 81 2.59 16.37 -1.14
N ALA A 82 2.53 15.71 -2.27
CA ALA A 82 1.46 15.93 -3.24
C ALA A 82 0.09 15.57 -2.65
N THR A 83 -0.90 16.40 -2.93
CA THR A 83 -2.31 16.20 -2.62
C THR A 83 -2.94 15.15 -3.54
N LYS A 84 -4.13 14.65 -3.17
CA LYS A 84 -4.93 13.75 -4.03
C LYS A 84 -5.04 14.28 -5.45
N HIS A 85 -5.42 15.54 -5.61
CA HIS A 85 -5.59 16.16 -6.92
C HIS A 85 -4.29 16.18 -7.73
N GLU A 86 -3.17 16.57 -7.11
CA GLU A 86 -1.86 16.58 -7.76
C GLU A 86 -1.41 15.17 -8.17
N VAL A 87 -1.68 14.16 -7.34
CA VAL A 87 -1.40 12.75 -7.67
C VAL A 87 -2.22 12.29 -8.87
N LEU A 88 -3.52 12.55 -8.88
CA LEU A 88 -4.39 12.17 -10.00
C LEU A 88 -3.99 12.89 -11.30
N THR A 89 -3.65 14.18 -11.23
CA THR A 89 -3.13 14.95 -12.38
C THR A 89 -1.81 14.35 -12.88
N HIS A 90 -0.92 13.93 -11.99
CA HIS A 90 0.32 13.26 -12.38
C HIS A 90 0.04 11.90 -13.04
N PHE A 91 -0.96 11.15 -12.61
CA PHE A 91 -1.32 9.88 -13.24
C PHE A 91 -1.88 10.08 -14.64
N ASP A 92 -2.71 11.12 -14.85
CA ASP A 92 -3.14 11.52 -16.20
C ASP A 92 -1.92 11.86 -17.07
N HIS A 93 -0.97 12.64 -16.54
CA HIS A 93 0.28 12.94 -17.26
C HIS A 93 1.10 11.67 -17.58
N CYS A 94 1.23 10.73 -16.64
CA CYS A 94 1.91 9.46 -16.90
C CYS A 94 1.23 8.70 -18.05
N LEU A 95 -0.09 8.63 -18.03
CA LEU A 95 -0.87 7.96 -19.05
C LEU A 95 -0.71 8.63 -20.43
N ASP A 96 -0.71 9.96 -20.50
CA ASP A 96 -0.46 10.72 -21.72
C ASP A 96 0.93 10.47 -22.32
N VAL A 97 1.94 10.30 -21.46
CA VAL A 97 3.28 9.91 -21.90
C VAL A 97 3.28 8.49 -22.47
N LEU A 98 2.55 7.57 -21.83
CA LEU A 98 2.52 6.16 -22.22
C LEU A 98 1.69 5.92 -23.48
N ARG A 99 0.59 6.65 -23.70
CA ARG A 99 -0.18 6.65 -24.96
C ARG A 99 0.66 6.95 -26.20
N ARG A 100 1.73 7.74 -26.03
CA ARG A 100 2.66 8.05 -27.14
C ARG A 100 3.71 6.96 -27.39
N ARG A 101 3.82 5.97 -26.50
CA ARG A 101 4.81 4.89 -26.59
C ARG A 101 4.25 3.59 -27.13
N VAL A 102 2.96 3.33 -26.89
CA VAL A 102 2.29 2.08 -27.29
C VAL A 102 0.90 2.37 -27.87
N THR A 103 0.38 1.44 -28.68
CA THR A 103 -1.04 1.45 -29.04
C THR A 103 -1.85 1.01 -27.84
N LEU A 104 -2.55 1.96 -27.20
CA LEU A 104 -3.24 1.76 -25.95
C LEU A 104 -4.74 1.96 -26.13
N ASP A 105 -5.52 0.94 -25.76
CA ASP A 105 -6.98 1.03 -25.63
C ASP A 105 -7.35 0.95 -24.16
N GLU A 106 -8.19 1.87 -23.72
CA GLU A 106 -8.56 2.07 -22.33
C GLU A 106 -10.03 1.76 -22.13
N TYR A 107 -10.33 0.90 -21.16
CA TYR A 107 -11.67 0.49 -20.80
C TYR A 107 -11.89 0.79 -19.30
N TYR A 108 -12.53 1.91 -19.01
CA TYR A 108 -12.94 2.33 -17.68
C TYR A 108 -14.38 1.90 -17.39
N GLY A 109 -14.69 1.63 -16.10
CA GLY A 109 -15.98 1.06 -15.70
C GLY A 109 -16.12 -0.43 -16.08
N TRP A 110 -14.99 -1.13 -16.23
CA TRP A 110 -14.97 -2.55 -16.54
C TRP A 110 -14.27 -3.37 -15.46
N THR A 111 -14.94 -4.39 -14.97
CA THR A 111 -14.43 -5.31 -13.95
C THR A 111 -14.08 -6.65 -14.56
N MET A 112 -12.86 -7.12 -14.34
CA MET A 112 -12.46 -8.49 -14.66
C MET A 112 -13.21 -9.46 -13.75
N GLN A 113 -13.88 -10.45 -14.32
CA GLN A 113 -14.61 -11.50 -13.61
C GLN A 113 -13.77 -12.75 -13.41
N SER A 114 -13.08 -13.18 -14.48
CA SER A 114 -12.21 -14.35 -14.46
C SER A 114 -11.18 -14.30 -15.57
N ASP A 115 -10.15 -15.14 -15.47
CA ASP A 115 -9.18 -15.39 -16.52
C ASP A 115 -8.91 -16.90 -16.65
N ALA A 116 -8.54 -17.33 -17.85
CA ALA A 116 -8.14 -18.69 -18.14
C ALA A 116 -7.13 -18.74 -19.29
N GLU A 117 -6.14 -19.62 -19.18
CA GLU A 117 -5.20 -19.88 -20.27
C GLU A 117 -5.66 -21.05 -21.12
N ALA A 118 -5.72 -20.86 -22.44
CA ALA A 118 -5.98 -21.89 -23.41
C ALA A 118 -5.22 -21.59 -24.70
N ASP A 119 -4.65 -22.61 -25.34
CA ASP A 119 -3.98 -22.54 -26.65
C ASP A 119 -2.91 -21.41 -26.75
N GLY A 120 -2.22 -21.14 -25.64
CA GLY A 120 -1.18 -20.11 -25.58
C GLY A 120 -1.70 -18.66 -25.51
N VAL A 121 -2.98 -18.48 -25.27
CA VAL A 121 -3.69 -17.20 -25.11
C VAL A 121 -4.36 -17.16 -23.74
N VAL A 122 -4.40 -15.99 -23.14
CA VAL A 122 -5.15 -15.72 -21.90
C VAL A 122 -6.49 -15.09 -22.27
N HIS A 123 -7.58 -15.75 -21.89
CA HIS A 123 -8.95 -15.27 -22.08
C HIS A 123 -9.39 -14.55 -20.79
N VAL A 124 -9.63 -13.27 -20.86
CA VAL A 124 -10.04 -12.43 -19.73
C VAL A 124 -11.50 -12.05 -19.90
N GLN A 125 -12.36 -12.55 -19.02
CA GLN A 125 -13.78 -12.21 -19.03
C GLN A 125 -14.02 -10.93 -18.23
N CYS A 126 -14.66 -9.96 -18.83
CA CYS A 126 -14.92 -8.64 -18.26
C CYS A 126 -16.40 -8.27 -18.35
N GLN A 127 -16.86 -7.53 -17.37
CA GLN A 127 -18.20 -6.94 -17.32
C GLN A 127 -18.11 -5.45 -17.01
N SER A 128 -18.85 -4.65 -17.76
CA SER A 128 -18.99 -3.21 -17.49
C SER A 128 -20.06 -2.93 -16.44
N ASP A 129 -20.02 -1.73 -15.88
CA ASP A 129 -21.01 -1.26 -14.87
C ASP A 129 -22.45 -1.28 -15.41
N ASP A 130 -22.64 -1.12 -16.72
CA ASP A 130 -23.95 -1.19 -17.40
C ASP A 130 -24.34 -2.61 -17.85
N GLY A 131 -23.57 -3.63 -17.43
CA GLY A 131 -23.88 -5.04 -17.66
C GLY A 131 -23.46 -5.62 -19.02
N ARG A 132 -22.75 -4.86 -19.87
CA ARG A 132 -22.14 -5.40 -21.10
C ARG A 132 -21.04 -6.40 -20.75
N THR A 133 -20.83 -7.39 -21.61
CA THR A 133 -19.78 -8.40 -21.45
C THR A 133 -18.76 -8.33 -22.59
N MET A 134 -17.49 -8.54 -22.24
CA MET A 134 -16.38 -8.57 -23.18
C MET A 134 -15.40 -9.69 -22.80
N VAL A 135 -14.84 -10.34 -23.80
CA VAL A 135 -13.71 -11.26 -23.62
C VAL A 135 -12.48 -10.62 -24.27
N VAL A 136 -11.41 -10.46 -23.50
CA VAL A 136 -10.12 -10.03 -24.03
C VAL A 136 -9.23 -11.25 -24.23
N GLU A 137 -8.81 -11.50 -25.46
CA GLU A 137 -7.81 -12.48 -25.82
C GLU A 137 -6.43 -11.83 -25.83
N ALA A 138 -5.59 -12.14 -24.84
CA ALA A 138 -4.28 -11.52 -24.65
C ALA A 138 -3.14 -12.55 -24.69
N ARG A 139 -1.98 -12.18 -25.24
CA ARG A 139 -0.78 -13.02 -25.15
C ARG A 139 -0.20 -13.06 -23.73
N ARG A 140 -0.34 -11.94 -22.99
CA ARG A 140 0.06 -11.80 -21.58
C ARG A 140 -0.99 -11.00 -20.82
N LEU A 141 -1.22 -11.37 -19.57
CA LEU A 141 -2.11 -10.70 -18.65
C LEU A 141 -1.32 -10.22 -17.43
N ILE A 142 -1.51 -8.96 -17.04
CA ILE A 142 -0.97 -8.39 -15.80
C ILE A 142 -2.16 -7.93 -14.95
N LYS A 143 -2.41 -8.62 -13.83
CA LYS A 143 -3.44 -8.27 -12.86
C LYS A 143 -2.87 -7.35 -11.80
N ALA A 144 -2.99 -6.04 -12.01
CA ALA A 144 -2.50 -5.00 -11.09
C ALA A 144 -3.60 -4.52 -10.12
N ILE A 145 -4.41 -5.47 -9.65
CA ILE A 145 -5.54 -5.22 -8.74
C ILE A 145 -5.14 -5.17 -7.25
N ALA A 146 -3.92 -5.53 -6.97
CA ALA A 146 -3.13 -5.32 -5.75
C ALA A 146 -3.88 -5.50 -4.40
N SER A 147 -3.97 -4.41 -3.66
CA SER A 147 -4.77 -4.30 -2.44
C SER A 147 -6.08 -3.64 -2.83
N ASP A 148 -7.14 -4.39 -2.81
CA ASP A 148 -8.49 -3.90 -3.13
C ASP A 148 -8.95 -3.01 -1.96
N VAL A 149 -8.55 -1.75 -2.02
CA VAL A 149 -8.86 -0.77 -0.98
C VAL A 149 -10.22 -0.17 -1.29
N GLU A 150 -11.16 -0.42 -0.39
CA GLU A 150 -12.50 0.17 -0.43
C GLU A 150 -12.64 1.28 0.61
N PRO A 151 -13.46 2.31 0.33
CA PRO A 151 -13.83 3.31 1.31
C PRO A 151 -14.36 2.68 2.60
N ASN A 152 -14.02 3.28 3.75
CA ASN A 152 -14.62 2.89 5.01
C ASN A 152 -16.02 3.51 5.14
N ASP A 153 -16.99 2.69 5.53
CA ASP A 153 -18.29 3.21 5.95
C ASP A 153 -18.20 3.88 7.33
N PRO A 154 -19.14 4.79 7.66
CA PRO A 154 -19.38 5.20 9.02
C PRO A 154 -19.59 3.99 9.95
N LEU A 155 -19.16 4.09 11.21
CA LEU A 155 -19.41 3.03 12.19
C LEU A 155 -20.92 2.92 12.48
N PRO A 156 -21.48 1.71 12.50
CA PRO A 156 -22.84 1.53 13.01
C PRO A 156 -22.83 1.78 14.52
N LEU A 157 -23.74 2.64 15.00
CA LEU A 157 -23.83 3.02 16.40
C LEU A 157 -25.21 2.67 16.95
N SER A 158 -25.28 2.28 18.21
CA SER A 158 -26.54 2.10 18.95
C SER A 158 -27.11 3.43 19.46
N SER A 159 -26.26 4.45 19.63
CA SER A 159 -26.69 5.80 20.00
C SER A 159 -27.36 6.51 18.82
N THR A 160 -28.37 7.28 19.10
CA THR A 160 -29.02 8.22 18.16
C THR A 160 -28.65 9.67 18.45
N SER A 161 -27.87 9.92 19.50
CA SER A 161 -27.50 11.26 19.98
C SER A 161 -26.17 11.75 19.41
N VAL A 162 -25.45 10.92 18.62
CA VAL A 162 -24.15 11.26 18.03
C VAL A 162 -24.13 11.00 16.51
N HIS A 163 -23.20 11.65 15.82
CA HIS A 163 -23.04 11.55 14.38
C HIS A 163 -21.92 10.59 14.01
N SER A 164 -22.21 9.53 13.23
CA SER A 164 -21.19 8.64 12.69
C SER A 164 -20.84 9.02 11.26
N VAL A 165 -19.54 9.24 10.99
CA VAL A 165 -19.04 9.58 9.65
C VAL A 165 -17.73 8.84 9.34
N SER A 166 -17.35 8.85 8.07
CA SER A 166 -16.00 8.43 7.67
C SER A 166 -15.35 9.47 6.75
N PRO A 167 -14.01 9.55 6.72
CA PRO A 167 -13.28 10.49 5.86
C PRO A 167 -13.57 10.34 4.37
N ASN A 168 -14.04 9.18 3.94
CA ASN A 168 -14.35 8.90 2.55
C ASN A 168 -15.67 9.52 2.09
N TYR A 169 -16.63 9.70 3.03
CA TYR A 169 -17.98 10.19 2.74
C TYR A 169 -18.26 11.55 3.35
N CYS A 170 -17.35 12.06 4.21
CA CYS A 170 -17.48 13.37 4.83
C CYS A 170 -16.12 14.06 4.86
N ASP A 171 -15.96 15.14 4.11
CA ASP A 171 -14.74 15.96 4.17
C ASP A 171 -14.67 16.73 5.49
N MET A 172 -13.62 16.50 6.25
CA MET A 172 -13.37 17.15 7.54
C MET A 172 -13.10 18.67 7.44
N ARG A 173 -13.05 19.23 6.23
CA ARG A 173 -12.79 20.65 5.97
C ARG A 173 -13.96 21.41 5.36
N THR A 174 -14.92 20.71 4.77
CA THR A 174 -16.03 21.30 4.01
C THR A 174 -17.36 20.57 4.21
N GLY A 175 -17.36 19.40 4.89
CA GLY A 175 -18.58 18.62 5.17
C GLY A 175 -19.37 19.18 6.36
N ASP A 176 -20.47 18.51 6.71
CA ASP A 176 -21.35 18.91 7.82
C ASP A 176 -20.58 19.02 9.15
N ILE A 177 -19.56 18.21 9.33
CA ILE A 177 -18.68 18.27 10.50
C ILE A 177 -17.91 19.60 10.59
N ASP A 178 -17.62 20.27 9.46
CA ASP A 178 -16.94 21.59 9.44
C ASP A 178 -17.84 22.71 9.98
N ALA A 179 -19.15 22.60 9.77
CA ALA A 179 -20.12 23.59 10.26
C ALA A 179 -20.45 23.43 11.75
N SER A 180 -20.04 22.32 12.36
CA SER A 180 -20.33 22.00 13.77
C SER A 180 -19.16 22.36 14.69
N ASN A 181 -19.47 22.84 15.90
CA ASN A 181 -18.49 23.02 16.97
C ASN A 181 -18.50 21.88 18.01
N ALA A 182 -19.34 20.88 17.83
CA ALA A 182 -19.42 19.74 18.75
C ALA A 182 -18.10 18.96 18.80
N PRO A 183 -17.79 18.27 19.92
CA PRO A 183 -16.59 17.47 20.07
C PRO A 183 -16.46 16.39 18.99
N VAL A 184 -15.23 16.05 18.63
CA VAL A 184 -14.91 15.01 17.64
C VAL A 184 -14.10 13.90 18.27
N TRP A 185 -14.52 12.66 18.04
CA TRP A 185 -13.81 11.45 18.40
C TRP A 185 -13.28 10.76 17.15
N VAL A 186 -11.97 10.82 16.93
CA VAL A 186 -11.29 10.13 15.85
C VAL A 186 -10.98 8.70 16.28
N ILE A 187 -11.58 7.72 15.61
CA ILE A 187 -11.40 6.29 15.94
C ILE A 187 -10.32 5.66 15.08
N GLY A 188 -9.21 5.24 15.71
CA GLY A 188 -8.04 4.67 15.07
C GLY A 188 -6.78 5.50 15.29
N SER A 189 -5.61 4.94 14.99
CA SER A 189 -4.30 5.61 15.17
C SER A 189 -3.38 5.49 13.95
N GLY A 190 -3.90 5.00 12.82
CA GLY A 190 -3.16 4.92 11.56
C GLY A 190 -3.00 6.27 10.85
N LYS A 191 -2.43 6.27 9.64
CA LYS A 191 -2.19 7.51 8.88
C LYS A 191 -3.47 8.29 8.60
N THR A 192 -4.58 7.60 8.29
CA THR A 192 -5.90 8.24 8.10
C THR A 192 -6.34 9.01 9.34
N ALA A 193 -6.18 8.43 10.54
CA ALA A 193 -6.52 9.12 11.80
C ALA A 193 -5.64 10.34 12.04
N MET A 194 -4.34 10.25 11.73
CA MET A 194 -3.42 11.39 11.86
C MET A 194 -3.77 12.52 10.88
N ASP A 195 -4.06 12.19 9.63
CA ASP A 195 -4.46 13.17 8.61
C ASP A 195 -5.79 13.85 8.98
N THR A 196 -6.73 13.07 9.49
CA THR A 196 -8.05 13.56 9.94
C THR A 196 -7.93 14.46 11.16
N ALA A 197 -7.19 14.03 12.19
CA ALA A 197 -6.95 14.86 13.38
C ALA A 197 -6.25 16.17 13.00
N LEU A 198 -5.21 16.12 12.18
CA LEU A 198 -4.50 17.32 11.71
C LEU A 198 -5.41 18.26 10.92
N ALA A 199 -6.28 17.72 10.05
CA ALA A 199 -7.23 18.52 9.27
C ALA A 199 -8.21 19.26 10.18
N LEU A 200 -8.79 18.56 11.17
CA LEU A 200 -9.74 19.13 12.14
C LEU A 200 -9.07 20.21 13.02
N ILE A 201 -7.93 19.90 13.62
CA ILE A 201 -7.18 20.80 14.50
C ILE A 201 -6.75 22.07 13.77
N THR A 202 -6.25 21.91 12.54
CA THR A 202 -5.77 23.06 11.74
C THR A 202 -6.94 23.94 11.29
N ARG A 203 -8.07 23.35 10.95
CA ARG A 203 -9.26 24.06 10.46
C ARG A 203 -9.99 24.80 11.55
N HIS A 204 -10.12 24.19 12.74
CA HIS A 204 -10.87 24.70 13.87
C HIS A 204 -10.00 24.76 15.15
N PRO A 205 -9.10 25.76 15.26
CA PRO A 205 -8.31 25.94 16.47
C PRO A 205 -9.23 26.11 17.68
N GLY A 206 -9.04 25.28 18.72
CA GLY A 206 -9.84 25.31 19.94
C GLY A 206 -11.08 24.41 19.94
N ARG A 207 -11.42 23.74 18.83
CA ARG A 207 -12.43 22.68 18.83
C ARG A 207 -11.91 21.47 19.60
N GLU A 208 -12.78 20.83 20.36
CA GLU A 208 -12.44 19.61 21.07
C GLU A 208 -12.28 18.44 20.08
N VAL A 209 -11.04 17.94 19.94
CA VAL A 209 -10.70 16.77 19.11
C VAL A 209 -10.04 15.74 20.00
N ASN A 210 -10.64 14.55 20.06
CA ASN A 210 -10.20 13.43 20.88
C ASN A 210 -9.80 12.26 19.98
N LEU A 211 -8.86 11.43 20.46
CA LEU A 211 -8.35 10.26 19.73
C LEU A 211 -8.60 8.98 20.53
N LEU A 212 -9.30 8.02 19.94
CA LEU A 212 -9.41 6.67 20.47
C LEU A 212 -8.50 5.75 19.67
N ALA A 213 -7.30 5.49 20.23
CA ALA A 213 -6.12 5.08 19.47
C ALA A 213 -5.86 3.56 19.42
N GLY A 214 -6.69 2.75 20.10
CA GLY A 214 -6.42 1.31 20.18
C GLY A 214 -5.07 1.01 20.82
N SER A 215 -4.23 0.23 20.16
CA SER A 215 -2.86 -0.09 20.59
C SER A 215 -1.84 0.99 20.25
N GLY A 216 -2.24 2.04 19.54
CA GLY A 216 -1.37 3.10 19.03
C GLY A 216 -0.49 2.66 17.86
N THR A 217 -0.12 3.61 17.03
CA THR A 217 0.72 3.40 15.84
C THR A 217 1.94 4.30 15.89
N TYR A 218 3.11 3.78 15.55
CA TYR A 218 4.28 4.58 15.23
C TYR A 218 4.52 4.61 13.72
N PHE A 219 5.15 5.68 13.27
CA PHE A 219 5.44 5.96 11.87
C PHE A 219 6.95 6.03 11.66
N ALA A 220 7.40 5.81 10.44
CA ALA A 220 8.76 6.13 10.07
C ALA A 220 8.95 7.66 10.11
N HIS A 221 10.04 8.11 10.72
CA HIS A 221 10.33 9.52 10.88
C HIS A 221 10.75 10.13 9.54
N ARG A 222 9.82 10.86 8.90
CA ARG A 222 10.04 11.43 7.55
C ARG A 222 11.27 12.31 7.49
N ASP A 223 11.50 13.18 8.49
CA ASP A 223 12.62 14.11 8.47
C ASP A 223 13.99 13.41 8.60
N ARG A 224 14.02 12.15 9.07
CA ARG A 224 15.22 11.31 9.09
C ARG A 224 15.46 10.57 7.79
N LEU A 225 14.39 10.09 7.14
CA LEU A 225 14.49 9.38 5.87
C LEU A 225 14.61 10.34 4.68
N PHE A 226 14.02 11.52 4.78
CA PHE A 226 14.02 12.57 3.75
C PHE A 226 14.50 13.90 4.31
N PRO A 227 15.73 13.97 4.84
CA PRO A 227 16.27 15.24 5.35
C PRO A 227 16.35 16.30 4.25
N THR A 228 16.21 17.57 4.60
CA THR A 228 16.28 18.70 3.67
C THR A 228 17.56 19.52 3.85
N GLY A 229 17.91 20.34 2.85
CA GLY A 229 19.08 21.21 2.89
C GLY A 229 20.41 20.45 3.07
N GLY A 230 21.32 21.01 3.85
CA GLY A 230 22.63 20.40 4.13
C GLY A 230 22.58 19.04 4.83
N LYS A 231 21.50 18.75 5.56
CA LYS A 231 21.31 17.44 6.21
C LYS A 231 21.23 16.28 5.22
N ARG A 232 20.96 16.53 3.93
CA ARG A 232 21.04 15.49 2.87
C ARG A 232 22.45 14.94 2.70
N TRP A 233 23.48 15.72 2.99
CA TRP A 233 24.89 15.34 2.84
C TRP A 233 25.42 14.57 4.05
N TRP A 234 25.10 15.03 5.26
CA TRP A 234 25.73 14.56 6.49
C TRP A 234 24.76 13.91 7.48
N GLY A 235 23.48 14.16 7.33
CA GLY A 235 22.43 13.67 8.22
C GLY A 235 21.53 12.64 7.58
N GLY A 236 20.52 12.23 8.35
CA GLY A 236 19.52 11.28 7.91
C GLY A 236 20.03 9.84 7.83
N VAL A 237 19.11 8.93 7.57
CA VAL A 237 19.36 7.50 7.35
C VAL A 237 18.87 7.16 5.95
N THR A 238 19.76 6.71 5.07
CA THR A 238 19.33 6.27 3.75
C THR A 238 18.40 5.05 3.90
N PHE A 239 17.39 4.96 3.06
CA PHE A 239 16.45 3.83 3.12
C PHE A 239 17.17 2.48 3.01
N ASN A 240 18.17 2.39 2.14
CA ASN A 240 18.95 1.17 1.99
C ASN A 240 19.71 0.81 3.28
N ALA A 241 20.36 1.78 3.94
CA ALA A 241 21.03 1.52 5.23
C ALA A 241 20.04 1.12 6.32
N PHE A 242 18.84 1.68 6.29
CA PHE A 242 17.77 1.33 7.19
C PHE A 242 17.26 -0.10 6.96
N VAL A 243 16.94 -0.47 5.73
CA VAL A 243 16.53 -1.85 5.38
C VAL A 243 17.63 -2.85 5.69
N ASP A 244 18.87 -2.51 5.39
CA ASP A 244 20.04 -3.32 5.71
C ASP A 244 20.13 -3.64 7.21
N GLU A 245 19.99 -2.63 8.06
CA GLU A 245 20.08 -2.81 9.51
C GLU A 245 18.94 -3.70 10.04
N VAL A 246 17.70 -3.41 9.64
CA VAL A 246 16.54 -4.21 10.05
C VAL A 246 16.69 -5.66 9.64
N THR A 247 17.06 -5.92 8.39
CA THR A 247 17.15 -7.28 7.85
C THR A 247 18.38 -8.05 8.32
N GLN A 248 19.42 -7.39 8.83
CA GLN A 248 20.55 -8.05 9.49
C GLN A 248 20.23 -8.45 10.94
N LEU A 249 19.41 -7.68 11.62
CA LEU A 249 19.01 -7.93 13.01
C LEU A 249 17.89 -8.95 13.11
N PHE A 250 16.99 -8.99 12.14
CA PHE A 250 15.82 -9.87 12.15
C PHE A 250 16.20 -11.29 11.73
N ASP A 251 15.93 -12.25 12.59
CA ASP A 251 16.21 -13.67 12.37
C ASP A 251 14.94 -14.54 12.24
N GLY A 252 13.76 -13.92 12.28
CA GLY A 252 12.46 -14.59 12.24
C GLY A 252 11.87 -14.94 13.61
N THR A 253 12.61 -14.71 14.72
CA THR A 253 12.18 -15.03 16.09
C THR A 253 12.16 -13.83 17.05
N ASN A 254 12.77 -12.72 16.66
CA ASN A 254 13.06 -11.57 17.52
C ASN A 254 12.33 -10.28 17.09
N GLU A 255 11.13 -10.41 16.53
CA GLU A 255 10.33 -9.30 15.97
C GLU A 255 10.14 -8.14 16.94
N ASP A 256 9.88 -8.43 18.24
CA ASP A 256 9.65 -7.38 19.23
C ASP A 256 10.93 -6.58 19.55
N GLU A 257 12.10 -7.23 19.57
CA GLU A 257 13.38 -6.56 19.76
C GLU A 257 13.68 -5.65 18.58
N VAL A 258 13.51 -6.16 17.35
CA VAL A 258 13.76 -5.38 16.12
C VAL A 258 12.79 -4.22 16.03
N ALA A 259 11.49 -4.42 16.32
CA ALA A 259 10.48 -3.38 16.36
C ALA A 259 10.83 -2.27 17.38
N ARG A 260 11.28 -2.67 18.58
CA ARG A 260 11.72 -1.72 19.62
C ARG A 260 12.91 -0.89 19.15
N ARG A 261 13.98 -1.50 18.64
CA ARG A 261 15.17 -0.80 18.11
C ARG A 261 14.82 0.14 16.99
N TRP A 262 13.96 -0.31 16.09
CA TRP A 262 13.54 0.51 14.96
C TRP A 262 12.73 1.72 15.39
N ARG A 263 11.76 1.52 16.29
CA ARG A 263 10.95 2.59 16.87
C ARG A 263 11.82 3.63 17.55
N GLU A 264 12.76 3.22 18.38
CA GLU A 264 13.70 4.14 19.10
C GLU A 264 14.58 4.94 18.12
N ARG A 265 15.02 4.31 17.04
CA ARG A 265 15.95 4.95 16.09
C ARG A 265 15.26 5.79 15.02
N CYS A 266 14.18 5.32 14.44
CA CYS A 266 13.55 5.92 13.28
C CYS A 266 12.04 6.12 13.42
N GLY A 267 11.46 5.88 14.60
CA GLY A 267 10.04 6.03 14.87
C GLY A 267 9.66 7.44 15.28
N VAL A 268 8.43 7.81 15.00
CA VAL A 268 7.72 8.97 15.50
C VAL A 268 6.27 8.59 15.78
N TRP A 269 5.70 9.04 16.88
CA TRP A 269 4.33 8.70 17.27
C TRP A 269 3.71 9.83 18.11
N VAL A 270 2.38 9.88 18.13
CA VAL A 270 1.57 10.86 18.86
C VAL A 270 1.10 10.32 20.21
N THR A 271 0.75 9.04 20.25
CA THR A 271 0.08 8.38 21.38
C THR A 271 1.07 8.01 22.50
N PRO A 272 0.62 7.87 23.78
CA PRO A 272 1.49 7.47 24.92
C PRO A 272 2.19 6.12 24.68
N ARG A 273 1.55 5.21 23.96
CA ARG A 273 2.09 3.91 23.56
C ARG A 273 1.90 3.73 22.07
N ALA A 274 2.82 3.03 21.40
CA ALA A 274 2.76 2.77 19.97
C ALA A 274 3.23 1.34 19.70
N GLY A 275 2.28 0.43 19.53
CA GLY A 275 2.51 -1.00 19.32
C GLY A 275 2.57 -1.41 17.84
N ASN A 276 1.92 -0.66 16.96
CA ASN A 276 1.75 -1.03 15.56
C ASN A 276 2.62 -0.20 14.61
N PHE A 277 3.06 -0.83 13.51
CA PHE A 277 3.72 -0.15 12.41
C PHE A 277 3.09 -0.57 11.07
N LEU A 278 2.69 0.39 10.26
CA LEU A 278 1.99 0.16 8.99
C LEU A 278 2.66 0.88 7.80
N LEU A 279 4.00 0.97 7.80
CA LEU A 279 4.80 1.58 6.73
C LEU A 279 4.46 3.05 6.43
N GLY A 280 3.73 3.74 7.31
CA GLY A 280 3.42 5.15 7.19
C GLY A 280 4.59 6.05 7.62
N LEU A 281 4.62 7.28 7.11
CA LEU A 281 5.59 8.30 7.52
C LEU A 281 4.87 9.49 8.17
N LEU A 282 5.52 10.08 9.17
CA LEU A 282 5.07 11.30 9.84
C LEU A 282 6.30 12.18 10.13
N SER A 283 6.14 13.50 10.08
CA SER A 283 7.20 14.45 10.49
C SER A 283 7.06 14.81 11.95
N THR A 284 8.12 15.41 12.52
CA THR A 284 8.07 16.00 13.87
C THR A 284 7.03 17.12 13.93
N VAL A 285 6.97 17.96 12.92
CA VAL A 285 6.02 19.09 12.87
C VAL A 285 4.55 18.59 12.87
N GLU A 286 4.23 17.59 12.09
CA GLU A 286 2.89 17.01 12.10
C GLU A 286 2.57 16.35 13.45
N ARG A 287 3.52 15.59 14.00
CA ARG A 287 3.38 14.95 15.31
C ARG A 287 3.07 15.98 16.40
N ASP A 288 3.84 17.06 16.45
CA ASP A 288 3.71 18.10 17.47
C ASP A 288 2.37 18.82 17.32
N ALA A 289 1.99 19.21 16.10
CA ALA A 289 0.71 19.86 15.84
C ALA A 289 -0.48 19.00 16.24
N ILE A 290 -0.42 17.69 15.98
CA ILE A 290 -1.48 16.77 16.40
C ILE A 290 -1.48 16.60 17.90
N ALA A 291 -0.32 16.36 18.53
CA ALA A 291 -0.21 16.15 19.97
C ALA A 291 -0.66 17.36 20.80
N GLU A 292 -0.35 18.57 20.32
CA GLU A 292 -0.75 19.83 20.99
C GLU A 292 -2.23 20.17 20.77
N GLY A 293 -2.82 19.74 19.66
CA GLY A 293 -4.21 20.02 19.29
C GLY A 293 -5.22 19.00 19.77
N LEU A 294 -4.80 17.81 20.23
CA LEU A 294 -5.68 16.80 20.80
C LEU A 294 -6.01 17.14 22.26
N ASN A 295 -7.31 17.06 22.60
CA ASN A 295 -7.79 17.26 23.97
C ASN A 295 -7.60 16.02 24.82
N ASP A 296 -7.82 14.84 24.24
CA ASP A 296 -7.66 13.57 24.95
C ASP A 296 -7.20 12.44 24.02
N ILE A 297 -6.46 11.48 24.59
CA ILE A 297 -5.98 10.27 23.90
C ILE A 297 -6.35 9.05 24.74
N VAL A 298 -7.33 8.29 24.26
CA VAL A 298 -7.76 7.05 24.90
C VAL A 298 -7.06 5.85 24.26
N MET A 299 -6.30 5.10 25.07
CA MET A 299 -5.54 3.91 24.62
C MET A 299 -6.35 2.64 24.79
N ASP A 300 -7.49 2.56 24.10
CA ASP A 300 -8.40 1.40 24.09
C ASP A 300 -9.07 1.30 22.69
N HIS A 301 -9.79 0.19 22.48
CA HIS A 301 -10.51 -0.04 21.23
C HIS A 301 -11.98 0.32 21.39
N PHE A 302 -12.51 1.00 20.37
CA PHE A 302 -13.90 1.33 20.24
C PHE A 302 -14.76 0.05 20.08
N VAL A 303 -15.90 0.02 20.76
CA VAL A 303 -16.90 -1.04 20.60
C VAL A 303 -18.20 -0.45 20.06
N ASP A 304 -18.76 0.54 20.76
CA ASP A 304 -20.04 1.16 20.39
C ASP A 304 -20.18 2.55 21.04
N ALA A 305 -21.14 3.31 20.58
CA ALA A 305 -21.69 4.47 21.28
C ALA A 305 -23.16 4.20 21.61
N VAL A 306 -23.56 4.39 22.86
CA VAL A 306 -24.89 4.04 23.34
C VAL A 306 -25.50 5.19 24.15
N ASP A 307 -26.84 5.31 24.12
CA ASP A 307 -27.57 6.21 24.98
C ASP A 307 -28.15 5.44 26.16
N ARG A 308 -27.79 5.83 27.40
CA ARG A 308 -28.22 5.19 28.62
C ARG A 308 -28.49 6.24 29.69
N ASP A 309 -29.66 6.18 30.33
CA ASP A 309 -30.04 7.04 31.45
C ASP A 309 -29.89 8.55 31.14
N GLY A 310 -30.16 8.95 29.90
CA GLY A 310 -30.03 10.34 29.43
C GLY A 310 -28.62 10.81 29.18
N LYS A 311 -27.63 9.90 29.15
CA LYS A 311 -26.23 10.15 28.82
C LYS A 311 -25.85 9.39 27.58
N THR A 312 -24.88 9.92 26.86
CA THR A 312 -24.25 9.24 25.73
C THR A 312 -22.88 8.74 26.15
N GLU A 313 -22.60 7.47 25.89
CA GLU A 313 -21.41 6.77 26.38
C GLU A 313 -20.70 6.03 25.25
N LEU A 314 -19.38 6.17 25.17
CA LEU A 314 -18.50 5.27 24.39
C LEU A 314 -18.23 4.01 25.20
N GLN A 315 -18.51 2.86 24.61
CA GLN A 315 -18.14 1.55 25.15
C GLN A 315 -16.78 1.13 24.58
N LEU A 316 -15.90 0.67 25.46
CA LEU A 316 -14.54 0.30 25.11
C LEU A 316 -14.30 -1.22 25.32
N ARG A 317 -13.34 -1.79 24.60
CA ARG A 317 -13.07 -3.24 24.66
C ARG A 317 -12.69 -3.76 26.04
N THR A 318 -12.03 -2.96 26.85
CA THR A 318 -11.71 -3.32 28.25
C THR A 318 -12.93 -3.40 29.16
N GLY A 319 -14.12 -2.99 28.69
CA GLY A 319 -15.33 -2.82 29.47
C GLY A 319 -15.43 -1.43 30.11
N ALA A 320 -14.43 -0.56 29.93
CA ALA A 320 -14.52 0.81 30.38
C ALA A 320 -15.58 1.58 29.56
N VAL A 321 -16.20 2.55 30.21
CA VAL A 321 -17.23 3.41 29.64
C VAL A 321 -16.76 4.85 29.78
N ARG A 322 -17.00 5.65 28.74
CA ARG A 322 -16.67 7.08 28.75
C ARG A 322 -17.88 7.91 28.33
N GLU A 323 -18.35 8.76 29.21
CA GLU A 323 -19.38 9.74 28.90
C GLU A 323 -18.84 10.76 27.89
N ILE A 324 -19.64 11.08 26.86
CA ILE A 324 -19.33 12.05 25.82
C ILE A 324 -20.52 13.00 25.64
N ASP A 325 -20.27 14.17 25.10
CA ASP A 325 -21.32 15.14 24.81
C ASP A 325 -22.26 14.60 23.73
N PRO A 326 -23.57 14.81 23.85
CA PRO A 326 -24.48 14.60 22.73
C PRO A 326 -24.06 15.49 21.54
N ASP A 327 -24.53 15.16 20.35
CA ASP A 327 -24.09 15.76 19.07
C ASP A 327 -22.60 15.60 18.73
N SER A 328 -21.82 14.86 19.52
CA SER A 328 -20.43 14.52 19.18
C SER A 328 -20.32 13.78 17.85
N TRP A 329 -19.22 14.00 17.16
CA TRP A 329 -18.90 13.33 15.91
C TRP A 329 -17.97 12.13 16.16
N ILE A 330 -18.36 10.95 15.66
CA ILE A 330 -17.56 9.72 15.69
C ILE A 330 -17.03 9.50 14.28
N VAL A 331 -15.71 9.66 14.09
CA VAL A 331 -15.06 9.57 12.77
C VAL A 331 -14.33 8.26 12.62
N ASN A 332 -14.81 7.38 11.73
CA ASN A 332 -14.20 6.09 11.47
C ASN A 332 -12.88 6.22 10.67
N CYS A 333 -11.76 6.26 11.36
CA CYS A 333 -10.41 6.22 10.78
C CYS A 333 -9.70 4.87 10.99
N THR A 334 -10.44 3.81 11.26
CA THR A 334 -9.87 2.46 11.37
C THR A 334 -9.28 2.04 10.03
N GLY A 335 -8.17 1.27 10.06
CA GLY A 335 -7.44 0.93 8.85
C GLY A 335 -8.27 0.09 7.86
N TYR A 336 -8.20 0.41 6.58
CA TYR A 336 -8.84 -0.32 5.50
C TYR A 336 -7.85 -1.00 4.53
N LEU A 337 -6.56 -0.82 4.75
CA LEU A 337 -5.53 -1.57 4.02
C LEU A 337 -5.56 -3.04 4.44
N LEU A 338 -5.59 -3.95 3.47
CA LEU A 338 -5.59 -5.40 3.66
C LEU A 338 -6.84 -5.96 4.39
N LYS A 339 -7.97 -5.27 4.34
CA LYS A 339 -9.25 -5.78 4.88
C LYS A 339 -9.83 -6.92 4.04
N HIS A 340 -9.76 -6.81 2.71
CA HIS A 340 -10.37 -7.76 1.81
C HIS A 340 -9.40 -8.87 1.46
N SER A 341 -9.78 -10.10 1.82
CA SER A 341 -9.02 -11.30 1.50
C SER A 341 -9.57 -11.92 0.22
N ARG A 342 -8.89 -11.72 -0.90
CA ARG A 342 -9.12 -12.53 -2.09
C ARG A 342 -8.55 -13.93 -1.87
N PRO A 343 -9.02 -14.96 -2.59
CA PRO A 343 -8.36 -16.27 -2.58
C PRO A 343 -6.88 -16.14 -2.91
N TYR A 344 -6.06 -17.04 -2.35
CA TYR A 344 -4.65 -17.10 -2.73
C TYR A 344 -4.54 -17.37 -4.23
N GLU A 345 -3.65 -16.60 -4.85
CA GLU A 345 -3.24 -16.76 -6.24
C GLU A 345 -1.75 -16.50 -6.30
N PRO A 346 -0.93 -17.40 -6.88
CA PRO A 346 0.51 -17.18 -7.02
C PRO A 346 0.79 -15.94 -7.87
N TYR A 347 1.97 -15.30 -7.66
CA TYR A 347 2.32 -14.11 -8.42
C TYR A 347 2.44 -14.34 -9.93
N THR A 348 2.64 -15.57 -10.37
CA THR A 348 2.67 -15.93 -11.79
C THR A 348 2.03 -17.29 -12.07
N SER A 349 1.45 -17.44 -13.25
CA SER A 349 1.00 -18.75 -13.76
C SER A 349 2.19 -19.63 -14.16
N PRO A 350 2.02 -20.96 -14.26
CA PRO A 350 3.08 -21.88 -14.68
C PRO A 350 3.68 -21.56 -16.05
N SER A 351 2.90 -20.96 -16.94
CA SER A 351 3.35 -20.55 -18.28
C SER A 351 4.13 -19.22 -18.27
N GLY A 352 4.08 -18.45 -17.18
CA GLY A 352 4.61 -17.08 -17.11
C GLY A 352 3.78 -16.05 -17.89
N ARG A 353 2.61 -16.40 -18.42
CA ARG A 353 1.74 -15.51 -19.21
C ARG A 353 0.83 -14.64 -18.37
N VAL A 354 0.49 -15.08 -17.17
CA VAL A 354 -0.29 -14.32 -16.19
C VAL A 354 0.62 -13.88 -15.06
N LEU A 355 0.64 -12.58 -14.80
CA LEU A 355 1.31 -11.96 -13.66
C LEU A 355 0.25 -11.38 -12.74
N SER A 356 0.23 -11.77 -11.47
CA SER A 356 -0.69 -11.27 -10.45
C SER A 356 0.05 -10.47 -9.38
N LEU A 357 -0.23 -9.20 -9.29
CA LEU A 357 0.33 -8.29 -8.27
C LEU A 357 -0.65 -8.25 -7.10
N ASN A 358 -0.53 -9.16 -6.15
CA ASN A 358 -1.49 -9.29 -5.05
C ASN A 358 -0.81 -9.41 -3.69
N ALA A 359 -1.56 -9.18 -2.61
CA ALA A 359 -1.05 -9.17 -1.25
C ALA A 359 -0.91 -10.57 -0.64
N ARG A 360 -1.50 -11.61 -1.25
CA ARG A 360 -1.39 -13.00 -0.78
C ARG A 360 -0.21 -13.76 -1.40
N ALA A 361 0.38 -13.20 -2.45
CA ALA A 361 1.61 -13.67 -3.09
C ALA A 361 2.55 -12.48 -3.34
N ALA A 362 2.78 -11.66 -2.31
CA ALA A 362 3.64 -10.50 -2.41
C ALA A 362 5.10 -10.92 -2.59
N THR A 363 5.78 -10.33 -3.57
CA THR A 363 7.21 -10.57 -3.83
C THR A 363 8.09 -9.39 -3.43
N LEU A 364 7.51 -8.20 -3.28
CA LEU A 364 8.18 -6.98 -2.82
C LEU A 364 7.29 -6.23 -1.83
N HIS A 365 7.88 -5.31 -1.09
CA HIS A 365 7.22 -4.59 0.00
C HIS A 365 6.08 -3.64 -0.43
N LEU A 366 6.06 -3.22 -1.71
CA LEU A 366 4.98 -2.41 -2.27
C LEU A 366 4.62 -2.91 -3.69
N THR A 367 3.34 -2.91 -4.00
CA THR A 367 2.81 -3.30 -5.31
C THR A 367 3.32 -2.41 -6.45
N THR A 368 3.69 -1.17 -6.16
CA THR A 368 4.33 -0.26 -7.11
C THR A 368 5.65 -0.83 -7.65
N TYR A 369 6.49 -1.37 -6.75
CA TYR A 369 7.75 -2.02 -7.15
C TYR A 369 7.50 -3.34 -7.85
N MET A 370 6.48 -4.11 -7.41
CA MET A 370 6.07 -5.33 -8.13
C MET A 370 5.65 -4.99 -9.55
N GLY A 371 4.83 -3.94 -9.74
CA GLY A 371 4.39 -3.46 -11.06
C GLY A 371 5.53 -2.96 -11.95
N TYR A 372 6.64 -2.50 -11.37
CA TYR A 372 7.81 -2.10 -12.11
C TYR A 372 8.72 -3.30 -12.45
N PHE A 373 9.13 -4.11 -11.47
CA PHE A 373 10.17 -5.14 -11.66
C PHE A 373 9.67 -6.44 -12.27
N LEU A 374 8.48 -6.95 -11.86
CA LEU A 374 8.01 -8.25 -12.33
C LEU A 374 7.69 -8.30 -13.83
N PRO A 375 7.11 -7.25 -14.45
CA PRO A 375 6.96 -7.26 -15.90
C PRO A 375 8.30 -7.29 -16.65
N HIS A 376 9.40 -6.74 -16.10
CA HIS A 376 10.73 -6.93 -16.70
C HIS A 376 11.13 -8.40 -16.74
N LEU A 377 10.89 -9.16 -15.66
CA LEU A 377 11.12 -10.61 -15.64
C LEU A 377 10.20 -11.34 -16.62
N MET A 378 8.92 -10.93 -16.72
CA MET A 378 7.96 -11.51 -17.67
C MET A 378 8.41 -11.35 -19.12
N PHE A 379 8.87 -10.16 -19.51
CA PHE A 379 9.29 -9.87 -20.89
C PHE A 379 10.68 -10.38 -21.25
N THR A 380 11.48 -10.78 -20.27
CA THR A 380 12.78 -11.42 -20.46
C THR A 380 12.73 -12.93 -20.24
N ASP A 381 11.54 -13.51 -20.13
CA ASP A 381 11.27 -14.93 -19.88
C ASP A 381 11.97 -15.46 -18.61
N GLN A 382 12.18 -14.57 -17.62
CA GLN A 382 12.82 -14.90 -16.33
C GLN A 382 11.80 -15.04 -15.19
N LEU A 383 10.52 -14.78 -15.43
CA LEU A 383 9.50 -14.71 -14.37
C LEU A 383 9.30 -16.06 -13.65
N THR A 384 9.40 -17.18 -14.38
CA THR A 384 9.30 -18.55 -13.85
C THR A 384 10.66 -19.16 -13.52
N GLU A 385 11.76 -18.56 -13.99
CA GLU A 385 13.12 -19.07 -13.80
C GLU A 385 13.77 -18.56 -12.52
N VAL A 386 13.52 -17.31 -12.16
CA VAL A 386 14.04 -16.71 -10.92
C VAL A 386 13.21 -17.21 -9.74
N PRO A 387 13.80 -17.90 -8.75
CA PRO A 387 13.06 -18.49 -7.64
C PRO A 387 12.70 -17.42 -6.59
N LEU A 388 11.86 -16.47 -6.99
CA LEU A 388 11.37 -15.44 -6.08
C LEU A 388 10.52 -16.07 -4.98
N TYR A 389 10.75 -15.63 -3.75
CA TYR A 389 9.84 -15.93 -2.65
C TYR A 389 8.56 -15.10 -2.80
N GLU A 390 7.44 -15.72 -2.51
CA GLU A 390 6.16 -15.01 -2.32
C GLU A 390 5.69 -15.18 -0.88
N LEU A 391 5.01 -14.15 -0.37
CA LEU A 391 4.52 -14.09 1.01
C LEU A 391 3.03 -13.77 1.02
N ASP A 392 2.25 -14.54 1.77
CA ASP A 392 0.91 -14.14 2.16
C ASP A 392 0.97 -13.08 3.28
N MET A 393 0.98 -11.81 2.85
CA MET A 393 1.05 -10.65 3.75
C MET A 393 -0.18 -10.51 4.65
N ILE A 394 -1.35 -10.91 4.16
CA ILE A 394 -2.61 -10.80 4.89
C ILE A 394 -2.61 -11.80 6.04
N GLU A 395 -2.24 -13.04 5.75
CA GLU A 395 -2.18 -14.09 6.75
C GLU A 395 -1.08 -13.83 7.79
N LEU A 396 0.10 -13.41 7.37
CA LEU A 396 1.17 -13.05 8.31
C LEU A 396 0.74 -11.93 9.26
N ARG A 397 0.12 -10.87 8.72
CA ARG A 397 -0.35 -9.76 9.53
C ARG A 397 -1.41 -10.19 10.53
N ARG A 398 -2.32 -11.08 10.14
CA ARG A 398 -3.35 -11.63 11.02
C ARG A 398 -2.74 -12.46 12.14
N LYS A 399 -1.72 -13.28 11.87
CA LYS A 399 -1.07 -14.17 12.84
C LYS A 399 -0.06 -13.44 13.73
N CYS A 400 0.74 -12.54 13.16
CA CYS A 400 1.72 -11.75 13.89
C CYS A 400 1.98 -10.38 13.24
N ASN A 401 1.25 -9.36 13.70
CA ASN A 401 1.41 -8.00 13.20
C ASN A 401 2.81 -7.41 13.48
N ALA A 402 3.49 -7.84 14.53
CA ALA A 402 4.83 -7.37 14.89
C ALA A 402 5.90 -7.88 13.90
N ALA A 403 5.80 -9.13 13.44
CA ALA A 403 6.74 -9.69 12.47
C ALA A 403 6.55 -9.14 11.05
N PHE A 404 5.34 -8.71 10.70
CA PHE A 404 4.96 -8.30 9.34
C PHE A 404 5.91 -7.27 8.70
N PRO A 405 6.25 -6.11 9.33
CA PRO A 405 7.10 -5.10 8.69
C PRO A 405 8.53 -5.61 8.41
N HIS A 406 9.07 -6.42 9.29
CA HIS A 406 10.44 -6.94 9.19
C HIS A 406 10.52 -8.04 8.12
N THR A 407 9.51 -8.91 8.09
CA THR A 407 9.42 -9.98 7.09
C THR A 407 9.30 -9.42 5.67
N ILE A 408 8.45 -8.41 5.47
CA ILE A 408 8.26 -7.84 4.13
C ILE A 408 9.51 -7.10 3.62
N MET A 409 10.30 -6.48 4.52
CA MET A 409 11.59 -5.88 4.16
C MET A 409 12.63 -6.95 3.85
N THR A 410 12.66 -8.04 4.60
CA THR A 410 13.54 -9.19 4.36
C THR A 410 13.23 -9.84 3.01
N LEU A 411 11.96 -10.07 2.71
CA LEU A 411 11.48 -10.56 1.42
C LEU A 411 11.91 -9.66 0.27
N ALA A 412 11.67 -8.36 0.40
CA ALA A 412 12.02 -7.40 -0.64
C ALA A 412 13.53 -7.40 -0.92
N LEU A 413 14.37 -7.41 0.10
CA LEU A 413 15.82 -7.43 -0.07
C LEU A 413 16.31 -8.75 -0.66
N HIS A 414 15.74 -9.89 -0.24
CA HIS A 414 16.04 -11.21 -0.80
C HIS A 414 15.72 -11.25 -2.30
N ASN A 415 14.50 -10.90 -2.67
CA ASN A 415 14.04 -10.94 -4.05
C ASN A 415 14.75 -9.90 -4.93
N LEU A 416 15.02 -8.69 -4.44
CA LEU A 416 15.83 -7.69 -5.16
C LEU A 416 17.25 -8.20 -5.43
N SER A 417 17.83 -8.97 -4.49
CA SER A 417 19.13 -9.63 -4.72
C SER A 417 19.07 -10.64 -5.87
N LEU A 418 17.99 -11.44 -5.97
CA LEU A 418 17.79 -12.38 -7.07
C LEU A 418 17.54 -11.65 -8.40
N MET A 419 16.71 -10.61 -8.38
CA MET A 419 16.44 -9.79 -9.56
C MET A 419 17.69 -9.06 -10.09
N THR A 420 18.63 -8.69 -9.20
CA THR A 420 19.88 -8.04 -9.58
C THR A 420 20.76 -8.95 -10.44
N ASP A 421 20.70 -10.27 -10.24
CA ASP A 421 21.41 -11.24 -11.07
C ASP A 421 20.70 -11.49 -12.42
N ALA A 422 19.37 -11.39 -12.42
CA ALA A 422 18.54 -11.74 -13.57
C ALA A 422 18.28 -10.59 -14.54
N LEU A 423 18.28 -9.36 -14.05
CA LEU A 423 17.89 -8.19 -14.83
C LEU A 423 19.08 -7.30 -15.20
N PRO A 424 19.07 -6.68 -16.39
CA PRO A 424 20.09 -5.72 -16.77
C PRO A 424 20.17 -4.53 -15.80
N THR A 425 21.38 -4.04 -15.51
CA THR A 425 21.62 -2.87 -14.64
C THR A 425 20.80 -1.63 -15.06
N LYS A 426 20.48 -1.50 -16.36
CA LYS A 426 19.63 -0.43 -16.86
C LYS A 426 18.27 -0.37 -16.16
N VAL A 427 17.67 -1.53 -15.83
CA VAL A 427 16.37 -1.61 -15.14
C VAL A 427 16.45 -0.91 -13.78
N PHE A 428 17.48 -1.16 -12.99
CA PHE A 428 17.67 -0.52 -11.68
C PHE A 428 18.03 0.96 -11.83
N ARG A 429 18.86 1.31 -12.81
CA ARG A 429 19.21 2.70 -13.07
C ARG A 429 18.01 3.55 -13.49
N ASP A 430 17.09 3.01 -14.28
CA ASP A 430 15.95 3.73 -14.82
C ASP A 430 14.72 3.68 -13.89
N CYS A 431 14.84 3.03 -12.73
CA CYS A 431 13.79 2.99 -11.71
C CYS A 431 13.64 4.35 -11.01
N GLY A 432 12.60 5.11 -11.35
CA GLY A 432 12.28 6.40 -10.70
C GLY A 432 11.79 6.27 -9.26
N LEU A 433 11.42 5.05 -8.85
CA LEU A 433 10.94 4.75 -7.50
C LEU A 433 12.05 4.63 -6.45
N ASP A 434 13.33 4.67 -6.87
CA ASP A 434 14.47 4.52 -5.96
C ASP A 434 14.58 5.70 -5.00
N ILE A 435 14.21 5.46 -3.75
CA ILE A 435 14.25 6.44 -2.65
C ILE A 435 15.69 6.93 -2.36
N ALA A 436 16.73 6.13 -2.69
CA ALA A 436 18.12 6.55 -2.52
C ALA A 436 18.46 7.80 -3.33
N ARG A 437 17.72 8.09 -4.40
CA ARG A 437 17.86 9.32 -5.20
C ARG A 437 17.56 10.62 -4.44
N TRP A 438 16.96 10.54 -3.25
CA TRP A 438 16.82 11.69 -2.37
C TRP A 438 18.15 12.28 -1.93
N TYR A 439 19.15 11.43 -1.78
CA TYR A 439 20.47 11.80 -1.27
C TYR A 439 21.41 12.23 -2.42
N PRO A 440 22.48 13.02 -2.11
CA PRO A 440 23.49 13.37 -3.11
C PRO A 440 24.17 12.16 -3.73
N ALA A 441 24.62 12.29 -4.98
CA ALA A 441 25.20 11.20 -5.76
C ALA A 441 26.30 10.38 -5.03
N PRO A 442 27.24 10.96 -4.28
CA PRO A 442 28.24 10.16 -3.54
C PRO A 442 27.60 9.18 -2.54
N ARG A 443 26.53 9.59 -1.85
CA ARG A 443 25.83 8.71 -0.90
C ARG A 443 25.03 7.61 -1.62
N GLN A 444 24.44 7.93 -2.77
CA GLN A 444 23.76 6.93 -3.61
C GLN A 444 24.74 5.87 -4.10
N LEU A 445 25.88 6.30 -4.66
CA LEU A 445 26.93 5.41 -5.18
C LEU A 445 27.52 4.51 -4.09
N LEU A 446 27.75 5.05 -2.90
CA LEU A 446 28.22 4.27 -1.75
C LEU A 446 27.21 3.19 -1.35
N GLY A 447 25.93 3.54 -1.23
CA GLY A 447 24.87 2.57 -0.90
C GLY A 447 24.70 1.49 -1.96
N MET A 448 24.78 1.86 -3.25
CA MET A 448 24.75 0.91 -4.36
C MET A 448 25.98 -0.03 -4.34
N ALA A 449 27.17 0.51 -4.16
CA ALA A 449 28.41 -0.29 -4.08
C ALA A 449 28.35 -1.26 -2.88
N GLN A 450 27.85 -0.81 -1.72
CA GLN A 450 27.64 -1.66 -0.56
C GLN A 450 26.64 -2.78 -0.85
N PHE A 451 25.51 -2.48 -1.46
CA PHE A 451 24.53 -3.49 -1.84
C PHE A 451 25.14 -4.52 -2.80
N LEU A 452 25.72 -4.08 -3.92
CA LEU A 452 26.33 -4.95 -4.93
C LEU A 452 27.44 -5.84 -4.37
N SER A 453 28.22 -5.35 -3.41
CA SER A 453 29.31 -6.13 -2.79
C SER A 453 28.84 -7.12 -1.72
N THR A 454 27.61 -7.00 -1.22
CA THR A 454 27.14 -7.77 -0.07
C THR A 454 25.92 -8.65 -0.32
N HIS A 455 25.12 -8.37 -1.36
CA HIS A 455 23.81 -9.01 -1.55
C HIS A 455 23.89 -10.54 -1.66
N HIS A 456 24.88 -11.09 -2.37
CA HIS A 456 25.07 -12.54 -2.45
C HIS A 456 25.39 -13.17 -1.10
N ARG A 457 26.28 -12.55 -0.32
CA ARG A 457 26.68 -13.06 1.00
C ARG A 457 25.53 -13.03 2.01
N ARG A 458 24.60 -12.09 1.87
CA ARG A 458 23.44 -11.93 2.77
C ARG A 458 22.30 -12.89 2.44
N ARG A 459 22.19 -13.34 1.21
CA ARG A 459 21.09 -14.16 0.70
C ARG A 459 20.77 -15.38 1.60
N PRO A 460 21.76 -16.18 2.07
CA PRO A 460 21.47 -17.32 2.94
C PRO A 460 20.87 -16.94 4.30
N HIS A 461 21.22 -15.78 4.85
CA HIS A 461 20.60 -15.28 6.07
C HIS A 461 19.15 -14.87 5.83
N LEU A 462 18.90 -14.04 4.80
CA LEU A 462 17.57 -13.59 4.43
C LEU A 462 16.63 -14.77 4.17
N GLN A 463 17.11 -15.78 3.43
CA GLN A 463 16.35 -16.98 3.15
C GLN A 463 15.99 -17.73 4.44
N ARG A 464 16.95 -18.04 5.30
CA ARG A 464 16.67 -18.72 6.58
C ARG A 464 15.68 -17.95 7.43
N THR A 465 15.76 -16.62 7.46
CA THR A 465 14.81 -15.78 8.19
C THR A 465 13.40 -15.94 7.65
N LEU A 466 13.23 -15.95 6.31
CA LEU A 466 11.92 -16.17 5.67
C LEU A 466 11.38 -17.57 5.94
N ASP A 467 12.23 -18.59 5.84
CA ASP A 467 11.87 -19.99 6.15
C ASP A 467 11.44 -20.13 7.63
N THR A 468 12.17 -19.49 8.55
CA THR A 468 11.81 -19.46 10.00
C THR A 468 10.45 -18.80 10.23
N VAL A 469 10.16 -17.70 9.56
CA VAL A 469 8.85 -17.02 9.64
C VAL A 469 7.74 -17.93 9.11
N ALA A 470 7.96 -18.57 7.96
CA ALA A 470 7.02 -19.50 7.36
C ALA A 470 6.63 -20.62 8.31
N GLU A 471 7.63 -21.29 8.91
CA GLU A 471 7.44 -22.39 9.86
C GLU A 471 6.77 -21.92 11.16
N ARG A 472 7.30 -20.84 11.77
CA ARG A 472 6.87 -20.37 13.08
C ARG A 472 5.43 -19.86 13.09
N PHE A 473 5.02 -19.19 12.03
CA PHE A 473 3.67 -18.61 11.92
C PHE A 473 2.74 -19.43 11.03
N ASP A 474 3.20 -20.58 10.51
CA ASP A 474 2.42 -21.40 9.57
C ASP A 474 1.80 -20.51 8.46
N VAL A 475 2.64 -19.73 7.78
CA VAL A 475 2.24 -18.79 6.72
C VAL A 475 2.95 -19.16 5.42
N HIS A 476 2.25 -18.98 4.31
CA HIS A 476 2.88 -19.15 3.01
C HIS A 476 3.97 -18.09 2.80
N CYS A 477 5.23 -18.52 2.85
CA CYS A 477 6.41 -17.73 2.51
C CYS A 477 7.46 -18.68 1.92
N ALA A 478 7.46 -18.82 0.59
CA ALA A 478 8.32 -19.78 -0.10
C ALA A 478 8.57 -19.35 -1.55
N PRO A 479 9.59 -19.91 -2.23
CA PRO A 479 9.70 -19.77 -3.68
C PRO A 479 8.55 -20.53 -4.35
N LEU A 480 8.07 -20.00 -5.47
CA LEU A 480 7.04 -20.69 -6.27
C LEU A 480 7.56 -22.05 -6.70
N ALA A 481 6.83 -23.11 -6.36
CA ALA A 481 7.21 -24.47 -6.71
C ALA A 481 7.12 -24.68 -8.22
N ARG A 482 8.23 -25.08 -8.86
CA ARG A 482 8.27 -25.37 -10.29
C ARG A 482 7.32 -26.53 -10.60
N GLY A 483 6.29 -26.29 -11.43
CA GLY A 483 5.40 -27.34 -11.94
C GLY A 483 4.23 -27.72 -11.04
N SER A 484 3.96 -27.04 -9.96
CA SER A 484 2.76 -27.24 -9.16
C SER A 484 1.53 -26.70 -9.89
N ALA A 485 0.62 -27.56 -10.28
CA ALA A 485 -0.74 -27.12 -10.62
C ALA A 485 -1.35 -26.40 -9.40
N PRO A 486 -2.16 -25.35 -9.59
CA PRO A 486 -2.79 -24.66 -8.47
C PRO A 486 -3.57 -25.67 -7.63
N THR A 487 -3.23 -25.80 -6.37
CA THR A 487 -4.10 -26.46 -5.39
C THR A 487 -5.45 -25.75 -5.44
N GLN A 488 -6.52 -26.52 -5.54
CA GLN A 488 -7.89 -25.99 -5.61
C GLN A 488 -8.09 -24.91 -4.55
N PRO A 489 -8.80 -23.82 -4.86
CA PRO A 489 -9.04 -22.76 -3.91
C PRO A 489 -9.66 -23.35 -2.64
N VAL A 490 -8.98 -23.13 -1.52
CA VAL A 490 -9.55 -23.42 -0.20
C VAL A 490 -10.79 -22.55 -0.07
N PRO A 491 -11.97 -23.12 0.17
CA PRO A 491 -13.20 -22.33 0.30
C PRO A 491 -13.01 -21.30 1.40
N ALA A 492 -13.44 -20.08 1.14
CA ALA A 492 -13.41 -19.00 2.13
C ALA A 492 -14.10 -19.48 3.42
N PRO A 493 -13.49 -19.29 4.60
CA PRO A 493 -14.16 -19.55 5.85
C PRO A 493 -15.43 -18.70 5.90
N ALA A 494 -16.55 -19.32 6.26
CA ALA A 494 -17.82 -18.63 6.45
C ALA A 494 -17.60 -17.39 7.32
N ALA A 495 -18.21 -16.28 6.93
CA ALA A 495 -18.08 -14.98 7.59
C ALA A 495 -18.44 -15.10 9.08
N GLY A 496 -17.46 -15.46 9.89
CA GLY A 496 -17.47 -15.30 11.33
C GLY A 496 -17.25 -13.82 11.60
N ARG A 497 -18.04 -13.26 12.50
CA ARG A 497 -17.96 -11.88 12.96
C ARG A 497 -16.51 -11.45 13.10
N ALA A 498 -16.14 -10.42 12.34
CA ALA A 498 -14.81 -9.87 12.35
C ALA A 498 -14.48 -9.35 13.76
N ASP A 499 -13.58 -10.03 14.44
CA ASP A 499 -12.86 -9.45 15.57
C ASP A 499 -11.97 -8.35 15.02
N HIS A 500 -12.41 -7.12 15.16
CA HIS A 500 -11.64 -5.93 14.82
C HIS A 500 -10.53 -5.73 15.85
N GLY A 501 -9.33 -6.27 15.57
CA GLY A 501 -8.10 -6.02 16.30
C GLY A 501 -7.40 -4.72 15.90
#